data_5b6628164274d18e6a6b805ad119e811
#
_entry.id   5b6628164274d18e6a6b805ad119e811
#
_cell.length_a   1.000
_cell.length_b   1.000
_cell.length_c   1.000
_cell.angle_alpha   90.00
_cell.angle_beta   90.00
_cell.angle_gamma   90.00
#
_symmetry.space_group_name_H-M   'P 1'
#
loop_
_entity.id
_entity.type
_entity.pdbx_description
1 polymer ?
#
loop_
_entity_poly.entity_id
_entity_poly.type
_entity_poly.pdbx_seq_one_letter_code
_entity_poly.pdbx_strand_id
1 'polypeptide(L)'
;TCLTPNDVKLLSSKSSIWNSFSGSLKKHIKNYQEINSKRGLRYFGPSKMSLFKLGIHSFAIIAVFKYSVYLRSLLLITCLFFSKNILGVYWVVMSLILITFNICIFLVSLREDQKALENSENNVKSIISL
;
A
#
# COMPACT_ATOMS: atom_id res chain seq x y z
N THR A 1 -12.85 13.49 1.17
CA THR A 1 -13.34 12.25 0.53
C THR A 1 -14.71 11.97 1.09
N CYS A 2 -15.74 11.89 0.24
CA CYS A 2 -17.10 11.47 0.62
C CYS A 2 -17.27 10.00 0.25
N LEU A 3 -17.77 9.20 1.16
CA LEU A 3 -18.01 7.76 0.97
C LEU A 3 -19.47 7.44 1.28
N THR A 4 -20.04 6.48 0.56
CA THR A 4 -21.36 5.95 0.91
C THR A 4 -21.29 5.06 2.16
N PRO A 5 -22.38 4.88 2.93
CA PRO A 5 -22.37 3.97 4.08
C PRO A 5 -21.92 2.55 3.75
N ASN A 6 -22.27 2.05 2.56
CA ASN A 6 -21.84 0.73 2.08
C ASN A 6 -20.33 0.67 1.84
N ASP A 7 -19.73 1.72 1.25
CA ASP A 7 -18.29 1.80 1.02
C ASP A 7 -17.52 1.86 2.33
N VAL A 8 -18.05 2.60 3.32
CA VAL A 8 -17.45 2.67 4.66
C VAL A 8 -17.47 1.28 5.30
N LYS A 9 -18.58 0.55 5.25
CA LYS A 9 -18.70 -0.80 5.79
C LYS A 9 -17.76 -1.79 5.08
N LEU A 10 -17.63 -1.67 3.75
CA LEU A 10 -16.70 -2.48 2.96
C LEU A 10 -15.24 -2.21 3.36
N LEU A 11 -14.87 -0.94 3.47
CA LEU A 11 -13.49 -0.55 3.80
C LEU A 11 -13.13 -0.91 5.24
N SER A 12 -14.03 -0.71 6.21
CA SER A 12 -13.78 -1.02 7.62
C SER A 12 -13.47 -2.51 7.85
N SER A 13 -13.99 -3.40 7.00
CA SER A 13 -13.68 -4.85 7.07
C SER A 13 -12.33 -5.25 6.46
N LYS A 14 -11.55 -4.32 5.89
CA LYS A 14 -10.31 -4.63 5.18
C LYS A 14 -9.09 -4.14 5.95
N SER A 15 -8.23 -5.06 6.39
CA SER A 15 -6.98 -4.76 7.12
C SER A 15 -5.98 -3.91 6.30
N SER A 16 -6.10 -3.89 4.97
CA SER A 16 -5.27 -3.06 4.09
C SER A 16 -5.38 -1.55 4.37
N ILE A 17 -6.44 -1.10 5.06
CA ILE A 17 -6.59 0.29 5.54
C ILE A 17 -5.42 0.70 6.45
N TRP A 18 -4.87 -0.22 7.22
CA TRP A 18 -3.75 0.04 8.14
C TRP A 18 -2.47 0.45 7.41
N ASN A 19 -2.27 -0.04 6.20
CA ASN A 19 -1.17 0.41 5.37
C ASN A 19 -1.44 1.76 4.71
N SER A 20 -2.57 1.88 4.02
CA SER A 20 -2.95 3.13 3.35
C SER A 20 -4.44 3.18 3.08
N PHE A 21 -5.10 4.21 3.63
CA PHE A 21 -6.50 4.50 3.34
C PHE A 21 -6.76 4.76 1.85
N SER A 22 -5.95 5.62 1.23
CA SER A 22 -6.10 5.97 -0.20
C SER A 22 -5.83 4.78 -1.12
N GLY A 23 -4.84 3.94 -0.79
CA GLY A 23 -4.55 2.71 -1.50
C GLY A 23 -5.69 1.71 -1.40
N SER A 24 -6.22 1.49 -0.20
CA SER A 24 -7.35 0.58 0.05
C SER A 24 -8.61 1.05 -0.65
N LEU A 25 -8.88 2.35 -0.67
CA LEU A 25 -10.00 2.94 -1.38
C LEU A 25 -9.92 2.61 -2.87
N LYS A 26 -8.78 2.89 -3.51
CA LYS A 26 -8.57 2.58 -4.95
C LYS A 26 -8.62 1.09 -5.27
N LYS A 27 -8.24 0.23 -4.32
CA LYS A 27 -8.27 -1.23 -4.51
C LYS A 27 -9.67 -1.82 -4.42
N HIS A 28 -10.50 -1.33 -3.50
CA HIS A 28 -11.76 -1.98 -3.16
C HIS A 28 -12.99 -1.27 -3.73
N ILE A 29 -12.91 0.05 -3.97
CA ILE A 29 -14.01 0.83 -4.55
C ILE A 29 -13.68 1.09 -6.02
N LYS A 30 -14.51 0.55 -6.90
CA LYS A 30 -14.33 0.71 -8.36
C LYS A 30 -15.03 1.94 -8.91
N ASN A 31 -16.18 2.30 -8.34
CA ASN A 31 -17.00 3.42 -8.80
C ASN A 31 -16.72 4.66 -7.94
N TYR A 32 -15.69 5.43 -8.30
CA TYR A 32 -15.38 6.71 -7.66
C TYR A 32 -15.16 7.78 -8.71
N GLN A 33 -15.53 9.02 -8.36
CA GLN A 33 -15.23 10.20 -9.19
C GLN A 33 -14.09 10.97 -8.56
N GLU A 34 -13.11 11.35 -9.37
CA GLU A 34 -12.02 12.22 -8.96
C GLU A 34 -12.39 13.67 -9.26
N ILE A 35 -12.41 14.51 -8.23
CA ILE A 35 -12.63 15.94 -8.36
C ILE A 35 -11.29 16.63 -8.26
N ASN A 36 -10.92 17.36 -9.31
CA ASN A 36 -9.70 18.16 -9.31
C ASN A 36 -9.86 19.35 -8.35
N SER A 37 -9.11 19.34 -7.27
CA SER A 37 -9.04 20.45 -6.33
C SER A 37 -7.66 21.09 -6.37
N LYS A 38 -7.61 22.42 -6.48
CA LYS A 38 -6.33 23.15 -6.33
C LYS A 38 -5.99 23.22 -4.85
N ARG A 39 -4.84 22.65 -4.49
CA ARG A 39 -4.32 22.74 -3.12
C ARG A 39 -3.84 24.17 -2.90
N GLY A 40 -4.42 24.86 -1.92
CA GLY A 40 -3.97 26.19 -1.52
C GLY A 40 -2.52 26.21 -1.01
N LEU A 41 -1.90 27.38 -1.02
CA LEU A 41 -0.59 27.58 -0.42
C LEU A 41 -0.66 27.29 1.08
N ARG A 42 0.42 26.72 1.59
CA ARG A 42 0.51 26.44 3.02
C ARG A 42 0.77 27.75 3.76
N TYR A 43 -0.10 28.11 4.68
CA TYR A 43 -0.01 29.35 5.45
C TYR A 43 1.08 29.33 6.52
N PHE A 44 1.49 28.16 7.02
CA PHE A 44 2.45 28.04 8.13
C PHE A 44 3.51 26.98 7.82
N GLY A 45 4.76 27.39 7.90
CA GLY A 45 5.98 26.60 7.97
C GLY A 45 6.26 25.59 6.85
N PRO A 46 7.48 25.05 6.80
CA PRO A 46 7.85 24.01 5.84
C PRO A 46 7.19 22.68 6.15
N SER A 47 7.22 21.74 5.19
CA SER A 47 6.70 20.41 5.40
C SER A 47 7.47 19.68 6.50
N LYS A 48 6.77 19.19 7.53
CA LYS A 48 7.37 18.35 8.59
C LYS A 48 7.65 16.91 8.13
N MET A 49 7.31 16.55 6.89
CA MET A 49 7.51 15.22 6.35
C MET A 49 8.90 15.11 5.74
N SER A 50 9.79 14.34 6.37
CA SER A 50 11.12 14.05 5.82
C SER A 50 11.02 13.11 4.61
N LEU A 51 12.03 13.12 3.75
CA LEU A 51 12.12 12.22 2.58
C LEU A 51 12.02 10.74 2.99
N PHE A 52 12.61 10.37 4.11
CA PHE A 52 12.53 9.00 4.64
C PHE A 52 11.09 8.61 5.01
N LYS A 53 10.35 9.48 5.71
CA LYS A 53 8.94 9.25 6.04
C LYS A 53 8.07 9.17 4.78
N LEU A 54 8.39 9.98 3.77
CA LEU A 54 7.72 9.92 2.46
C LEU A 54 7.96 8.57 1.78
N GLY A 55 9.20 8.05 1.82
CA GLY A 55 9.55 6.73 1.32
C GLY A 55 8.74 5.62 1.99
N ILE A 56 8.70 5.58 3.33
CA ILE A 56 7.90 4.60 4.08
C ILE A 56 6.42 4.69 3.71
N HIS A 57 5.89 5.91 3.56
CA HIS A 57 4.50 6.11 3.16
C HIS A 57 4.23 5.57 1.74
N SER A 58 5.15 5.77 0.81
CA SER A 58 5.07 5.22 -0.55
C SER A 58 5.06 3.69 -0.54
N PHE A 59 5.95 3.06 0.23
CA PHE A 59 5.96 1.61 0.41
C PHE A 59 4.65 1.09 1.04
N ALA A 60 4.07 1.82 1.98
CA ALA A 60 2.79 1.46 2.58
C ALA A 60 1.64 1.48 1.55
N ILE A 61 1.62 2.45 0.63
CA ILE A 61 0.65 2.47 -0.47
C ILE A 61 0.85 1.28 -1.40
N ILE A 62 2.10 0.99 -1.78
CA ILE A 62 2.44 -0.13 -2.68
C ILE A 62 2.08 -1.48 -2.03
N ALA A 63 2.29 -1.64 -0.72
CA ALA A 63 1.99 -2.86 0.02
C ALA A 63 0.50 -3.26 -0.03
N VAL A 64 -0.41 -2.30 -0.20
CA VAL A 64 -1.83 -2.59 -0.43
C VAL A 64 -2.05 -3.44 -1.68
N PHE A 65 -1.19 -3.27 -2.71
CA PHE A 65 -1.23 -3.98 -3.98
C PHE A 65 -0.20 -5.12 -4.06
N LYS A 66 0.27 -5.65 -2.93
CA LYS A 66 1.36 -6.64 -2.81
C LYS A 66 1.29 -7.79 -3.82
N TYR A 67 0.12 -8.39 -4.01
CA TYR A 67 -0.03 -9.51 -4.96
C TYR A 67 0.27 -9.13 -6.41
N SER A 68 -0.19 -7.96 -6.86
CA SER A 68 0.11 -7.45 -8.21
C SER A 68 1.59 -7.13 -8.36
N VAL A 69 2.22 -6.63 -7.30
CA VAL A 69 3.66 -6.32 -7.30
C VAL A 69 4.47 -7.60 -7.36
N TYR A 70 4.14 -8.62 -6.55
CA TYR A 70 4.84 -9.91 -6.57
C TYR A 70 4.73 -10.59 -7.93
N LEU A 71 3.54 -10.59 -8.54
CA LEU A 71 3.35 -11.18 -9.87
C LEU A 71 4.21 -10.48 -10.93
N ARG A 72 4.21 -9.13 -10.93
CA ARG A 72 5.04 -8.35 -11.87
C ARG A 72 6.52 -8.55 -11.63
N SER A 73 6.95 -8.59 -10.38
CA SER A 73 8.36 -8.85 -10.03
C SER A 73 8.80 -10.24 -10.45
N LEU A 74 7.95 -11.25 -10.30
CA LEU A 74 8.23 -12.62 -10.77
C LEU A 74 8.40 -12.64 -12.29
N LEU A 75 7.52 -12.00 -13.03
CA LEU A 75 7.64 -11.89 -14.49
C LEU A 75 8.92 -11.17 -14.90
N LEU A 76 9.31 -10.09 -14.20
CA LEU A 76 10.55 -9.38 -14.50
C LEU A 76 11.79 -10.25 -14.21
N ILE A 77 11.81 -10.97 -13.08
CA ILE A 77 12.93 -11.87 -12.75
C ILE A 77 13.06 -12.99 -13.79
N THR A 78 11.94 -13.58 -14.25
CA THR A 78 11.98 -14.58 -15.32
C THR A 78 12.50 -14.00 -16.64
N CYS A 79 12.07 -12.80 -17.03
CA CYS A 79 12.62 -12.11 -18.21
C CYS A 79 14.13 -11.85 -18.06
N LEU A 80 14.61 -11.40 -16.90
CA LEU A 80 16.03 -11.19 -16.63
C LEU A 80 16.80 -12.50 -16.74
N PHE A 81 16.25 -13.61 -16.25
CA PHE A 81 16.88 -14.92 -16.34
C PHE A 81 17.07 -15.37 -17.80
N PHE A 82 16.06 -15.19 -18.65
CA PHE A 82 16.19 -15.51 -20.08
C PHE A 82 17.18 -14.59 -20.81
N SER A 83 17.32 -13.35 -20.34
CA SER A 83 18.25 -12.37 -20.92
C SER A 83 19.66 -12.44 -20.34
N LYS A 84 19.99 -13.43 -19.51
CA LYS A 84 21.29 -13.56 -18.83
C LYS A 84 22.51 -13.51 -19.77
N ASN A 85 22.39 -14.09 -20.96
CA ASN A 85 23.49 -14.14 -21.96
C ASN A 85 23.81 -12.75 -22.54
N ILE A 86 22.80 -11.85 -22.58
CA ILE A 86 22.97 -10.48 -23.08
C ILE A 86 23.45 -9.56 -21.94
N LEU A 87 22.90 -9.75 -20.74
CA LEU A 87 23.12 -8.87 -19.59
C LEU A 87 24.41 -9.20 -18.80
N GLY A 88 25.02 -10.37 -19.03
CA GLY A 88 26.22 -10.81 -18.28
C GLY A 88 25.94 -10.80 -16.76
N VAL A 89 26.82 -10.14 -15.99
CA VAL A 89 26.69 -10.06 -14.51
C VAL A 89 25.52 -9.17 -14.06
N TYR A 90 25.08 -8.22 -14.89
CA TYR A 90 24.05 -7.25 -14.49
C TYR A 90 22.69 -7.89 -14.18
N TRP A 91 22.37 -9.06 -14.77
CA TRP A 91 21.12 -9.75 -14.46
C TRP A 91 21.00 -10.15 -12.98
N VAL A 92 22.14 -10.52 -12.36
CA VAL A 92 22.19 -10.88 -10.92
C VAL A 92 21.91 -9.65 -10.06
N VAL A 93 22.58 -8.54 -10.36
CA VAL A 93 22.41 -7.28 -9.61
C VAL A 93 20.96 -6.79 -9.67
N MET A 94 20.37 -6.78 -10.88
CA MET A 94 18.97 -6.37 -11.07
C MET A 94 17.99 -7.30 -10.33
N SER A 95 18.23 -8.61 -10.35
CA SER A 95 17.40 -9.58 -9.63
C SER A 95 17.49 -9.39 -8.12
N LEU A 96 18.68 -9.12 -7.58
CA LEU A 96 18.87 -8.83 -6.15
C LEU A 96 18.13 -7.57 -5.73
N ILE A 97 18.15 -6.51 -6.54
CA ILE A 97 17.40 -5.28 -6.27
C ILE A 97 15.89 -5.58 -6.21
N LEU A 98 15.35 -6.34 -7.18
CA LEU A 98 13.94 -6.73 -7.19
C LEU A 98 13.55 -7.59 -5.98
N ILE A 99 14.39 -8.52 -5.59
CA ILE A 99 14.18 -9.38 -4.42
C ILE A 99 14.16 -8.52 -3.15
N THR A 100 15.13 -7.63 -2.97
CA THR A 100 15.19 -6.71 -1.82
C THR A 100 13.95 -5.82 -1.75
N PHE A 101 13.52 -5.29 -2.89
CA PHE A 101 12.29 -4.49 -2.99
C PHE A 101 11.04 -5.29 -2.55
N ASN A 102 10.91 -6.55 -2.97
CA ASN A 102 9.79 -7.41 -2.57
C ASN A 102 9.84 -7.74 -1.07
N ILE A 103 11.03 -7.94 -0.50
CA ILE A 103 11.20 -8.13 0.94
C ILE A 103 10.74 -6.89 1.71
N CYS A 104 11.12 -5.69 1.27
CA CYS A 104 10.67 -4.44 1.88
C CYS A 104 9.13 -4.31 1.85
N ILE A 105 8.50 -4.64 0.73
CA ILE A 105 7.03 -4.63 0.62
C ILE A 105 6.40 -5.66 1.55
N PHE A 106 6.99 -6.86 1.64
CA PHE A 106 6.52 -7.90 2.55
C PHE A 106 6.57 -7.43 4.01
N LEU A 107 7.68 -6.87 4.46
CA LEU A 107 7.84 -6.35 5.83
C LEU A 107 6.80 -5.25 6.14
N VAL A 108 6.57 -4.33 5.21
CA VAL A 108 5.54 -3.30 5.38
C VAL A 108 4.13 -3.91 5.39
N SER A 109 3.89 -4.96 4.62
CA SER A 109 2.59 -5.63 4.56
C SER A 109 2.23 -6.40 5.84
N LEU A 110 3.22 -6.73 6.70
CA LEU A 110 2.97 -7.36 8.01
C LEU A 110 2.16 -6.49 8.97
N ARG A 111 2.03 -5.19 8.67
CA ARG A 111 1.12 -4.29 9.41
C ARG A 111 -0.36 -4.61 9.21
N GLU A 112 -0.70 -5.39 8.17
CA GLU A 112 -2.07 -5.81 7.87
C GLU A 112 -2.45 -6.97 8.79
N ASP A 113 -2.83 -6.68 10.04
CA ASP A 113 -3.31 -7.68 10.99
C ASP A 113 -4.84 -7.68 11.02
N GLN A 114 -5.43 -8.72 10.43
CA GLN A 114 -6.88 -8.89 10.39
C GLN A 114 -7.47 -9.16 11.78
N LYS A 115 -6.74 -9.90 12.64
CA LYS A 115 -7.20 -10.21 14.01
C LYS A 115 -7.26 -8.94 14.88
N ALA A 116 -6.25 -8.07 14.75
CA ALA A 116 -6.24 -6.80 15.46
C ALA A 116 -7.39 -5.89 14.99
N LEU A 117 -7.73 -5.92 13.70
CA LEU A 117 -8.89 -5.19 13.17
C LEU A 117 -10.21 -5.69 13.76
N GLU A 118 -10.45 -7.00 13.75
CA GLU A 118 -11.66 -7.62 14.32
C GLU A 118 -11.79 -7.36 15.82
N ASN A 119 -10.69 -7.43 16.57
CA ASN A 119 -10.67 -7.11 17.99
C ASN A 119 -11.00 -5.62 18.24
N SER A 120 -10.48 -4.71 17.42
CA SER A 120 -10.79 -3.28 17.55
C SER A 120 -12.27 -2.98 17.27
N GLU A 121 -12.87 -3.66 16.30
CA GLU A 121 -14.31 -3.53 15.99
C GLU A 121 -15.17 -4.05 17.14
N ASN A 122 -14.82 -5.20 17.73
CA ASN A 122 -15.55 -5.76 18.88
C ASN A 122 -15.47 -4.84 20.11
N ASN A 123 -14.30 -4.25 20.37
CA ASN A 123 -14.13 -3.30 21.47
C ASN A 123 -15.00 -2.05 21.28
N VAL A 124 -15.11 -1.52 20.07
CA VAL A 124 -15.98 -0.37 19.78
C VAL A 124 -17.44 -0.73 19.97
N LYS A 125 -17.88 -1.92 19.51
CA LYS A 125 -19.26 -2.40 19.71
C LYS A 125 -19.60 -2.55 21.20
N SER A 126 -18.69 -3.04 22.02
CA SER A 126 -18.90 -3.18 23.47
C SER A 126 -19.06 -1.83 24.19
N ILE A 127 -18.37 -0.77 23.72
CA ILE A 127 -18.49 0.58 24.27
C ILE A 127 -19.84 1.22 23.89
N ILE A 128 -20.33 0.99 22.68
CA ILE A 128 -21.59 1.55 22.18
C ILE A 128 -22.80 0.86 22.83
N SER A 129 -22.65 -0.39 23.28
CA SER A 129 -23.71 -1.17 23.94
C SER A 129 -23.89 -0.86 25.43
N LEU A 130 -23.06 0.00 26.01
CA LEU A 130 -23.14 0.52 27.38
C LEU A 130 -23.95 1.82 27.40
#